data_2e90f02c6b90748eca4e3dde76a3d0aa
#
_entry.id   2e90f02c6b90748eca4e3dde76a3d0aa
#
_cell.length_a   1.000
_cell.length_b   1.000
_cell.length_c   1.000
_cell.angle_alpha   90.00
_cell.angle_beta   90.00
_cell.angle_gamma   90.00
#
_symmetry.space_group_name_H-M   'P 1'
#
loop_
_entity.id
_entity.type
_entity.pdbx_description
1 polymer ?
#
loop_
_entity_poly.entity_id
_entity_poly.type
_entity_poly.pdbx_seq_one_letter_code
_entity_poly.pdbx_strand_id
1 'polypeptide(L)'
;MHYNMSLHADSKLPEVVVNGDLNSPLLTTQTGKRSFSQNDIKTEFSLLSSPDVVKTLQRVSGVAEGQELASGLYVHGGNGDENLFLIDGTPLYQINHAIGLFSSFNADVVKNIDFYKSGFPARYGGRLSSVVDVRTADGDMNHFHGSYRIGLLDASMQFEGPIVKGNTSYNIGLRRSWADFTDSSFD
;
A
#
# COMPACT_ATOMS: atom_id res chain seq x y z
N MET A 1 -31.69 20.57 60.67
CA MET A 1 -31.79 20.46 59.21
C MET A 1 -30.68 19.51 58.77
N HIS A 2 -30.99 18.23 58.45
CA HIS A 2 -30.01 17.26 57.99
C HIS A 2 -30.17 17.18 56.45
N TYR A 3 -29.11 17.53 55.73
CA TYR A 3 -29.03 17.31 54.29
C TYR A 3 -28.44 15.93 54.00
N ASN A 4 -29.28 15.03 53.50
CA ASN A 4 -28.80 13.76 52.95
C ASN A 4 -28.36 14.00 51.50
N MET A 5 -27.08 13.95 51.26
CA MET A 5 -26.48 14.01 49.93
C MET A 5 -26.19 12.57 49.47
N SER A 6 -26.98 12.05 48.54
CA SER A 6 -26.73 10.78 47.91
C SER A 6 -25.77 11.00 46.70
N LEU A 7 -24.56 10.51 46.83
CA LEU A 7 -23.59 10.48 45.74
C LEU A 7 -23.92 9.30 44.83
N HIS A 8 -24.37 9.56 43.63
CA HIS A 8 -24.45 8.58 42.57
C HIS A 8 -23.10 8.49 41.87
N ALA A 9 -22.30 7.46 42.17
CA ALA A 9 -21.14 7.12 41.42
C ALA A 9 -21.53 6.27 40.20
N ASP A 10 -22.01 6.93 39.17
CA ASP A 10 -22.32 6.26 37.89
C ASP A 10 -21.52 6.90 36.74
N SER A 11 -20.21 6.86 36.89
CA SER A 11 -19.29 7.20 35.82
C SER A 11 -18.54 5.92 35.42
N LYS A 12 -19.22 5.04 34.69
CA LYS A 12 -18.52 4.01 33.90
C LYS A 12 -17.86 4.72 32.74
N LEU A 13 -16.60 5.04 32.90
CA LEU A 13 -15.77 5.44 31.76
C LEU A 13 -15.78 4.28 30.75
N PRO A 14 -16.02 4.53 29.45
CA PRO A 14 -15.90 3.50 28.45
C PRO A 14 -14.47 2.96 28.50
N GLU A 15 -14.34 1.62 28.51
CA GLU A 15 -13.05 0.94 28.45
C GLU A 15 -12.33 1.39 27.17
N VAL A 16 -11.25 2.12 27.33
CA VAL A 16 -10.37 2.46 26.21
C VAL A 16 -9.52 1.24 25.93
N VAL A 17 -9.94 0.41 25.00
CA VAL A 17 -9.13 -0.68 24.47
C VAL A 17 -8.04 -0.05 23.61
N VAL A 18 -6.86 0.11 24.17
CA VAL A 18 -5.66 0.45 23.37
C VAL A 18 -5.24 -0.83 22.66
N ASN A 19 -5.69 -1.00 21.44
CA ASN A 19 -5.12 -2.00 20.54
C ASN A 19 -3.69 -1.58 20.23
N GLY A 20 -2.72 -2.20 20.88
CA GLY A 20 -1.32 -2.06 20.52
C GLY A 20 -1.16 -2.50 19.07
N ASP A 21 -0.55 -1.67 18.23
CA ASP A 21 -0.21 -2.05 16.86
C ASP A 21 0.73 -3.25 16.90
N LEU A 22 0.22 -4.43 16.57
CA LEU A 22 0.99 -5.67 16.50
C LEU A 22 2.13 -5.58 15.46
N ASN A 23 2.08 -4.61 14.57
CA ASN A 23 3.12 -4.30 13.59
C ASN A 23 4.12 -3.25 14.11
N SER A 24 4.06 -2.87 15.39
CA SER A 24 5.02 -1.95 15.98
C SER A 24 6.45 -2.48 15.74
N PRO A 25 7.37 -1.64 15.25
CA PRO A 25 8.78 -2.01 15.05
C PRO A 25 9.45 -2.56 16.31
N LEU A 26 8.92 -2.23 17.48
CA LEU A 26 9.41 -2.68 18.79
C LEU A 26 9.04 -4.14 19.11
N LEU A 27 8.04 -4.70 18.43
CA LEU A 27 7.55 -6.06 18.66
C LEU A 27 8.04 -7.05 17.59
N THR A 28 8.65 -6.56 16.50
CA THR A 28 9.15 -7.41 15.42
C THR A 28 10.62 -7.73 15.61
N THR A 29 10.99 -9.00 15.52
CA THR A 29 12.40 -9.46 15.53
C THR A 29 13.14 -9.16 14.23
N GLN A 30 12.43 -8.72 13.18
CA GLN A 30 12.99 -8.37 11.87
C GLN A 30 13.22 -6.86 11.77
N THR A 31 14.42 -6.41 12.09
CA THR A 31 14.80 -4.99 12.13
C THR A 31 14.75 -4.29 10.75
N GLY A 32 14.77 -5.05 9.65
CA GLY A 32 14.73 -4.52 8.28
C GLY A 32 13.34 -4.48 7.64
N LYS A 33 12.31 -5.03 8.30
CA LYS A 33 10.95 -5.11 7.76
C LYS A 33 10.12 -3.87 8.15
N ARG A 34 9.34 -3.35 7.21
CA ARG A 34 8.26 -2.39 7.44
C ARG A 34 7.01 -2.83 6.69
N SER A 35 5.88 -2.87 7.37
CA SER A 35 4.59 -3.22 6.78
C SER A 35 3.73 -1.97 6.64
N PHE A 36 2.99 -1.89 5.54
CA PHE A 36 2.04 -0.83 5.23
C PHE A 36 0.67 -1.45 5.03
N SER A 37 -0.33 -0.92 5.70
CA SER A 37 -1.73 -1.29 5.48
C SER A 37 -2.30 -0.58 4.25
N GLN A 38 -3.46 -1.03 3.79
CA GLN A 38 -4.18 -0.35 2.71
C GLN A 38 -4.48 1.12 3.04
N ASN A 39 -4.77 1.42 4.30
CA ASN A 39 -5.04 2.80 4.72
C ASN A 39 -3.79 3.67 4.62
N ASP A 40 -2.62 3.15 5.00
CA ASP A 40 -1.35 3.88 4.89
C ASP A 40 -1.08 4.26 3.43
N ILE A 41 -1.39 3.36 2.49
CA ILE A 41 -1.19 3.59 1.06
C ILE A 41 -2.22 4.59 0.52
N LYS A 42 -3.51 4.44 0.87
CA LYS A 42 -4.61 5.29 0.38
C LYS A 42 -4.58 6.70 0.94
N THR A 43 -4.08 6.89 2.15
CA THR A 43 -3.95 8.21 2.79
C THR A 43 -2.70 8.95 2.34
N GLU A 44 -1.84 8.30 1.56
CA GLU A 44 -0.67 8.94 1.00
C GLU A 44 -1.07 10.11 0.10
N PHE A 45 -0.57 11.31 0.45
CA PHE A 45 -0.87 12.50 -0.33
C PHE A 45 -0.14 12.46 -1.67
N SER A 46 -0.91 12.43 -2.75
CA SER A 46 -0.42 12.62 -4.12
C SER A 46 -1.09 13.85 -4.72
N LEU A 47 -0.30 14.83 -5.13
CA LEU A 47 -0.82 16.11 -5.62
C LEU A 47 -1.47 15.98 -7.01
N LEU A 48 -0.96 15.11 -7.86
CA LEU A 48 -1.30 15.07 -9.29
C LEU A 48 -1.88 13.73 -9.76
N SER A 49 -1.70 12.67 -8.98
CA SER A 49 -2.06 11.29 -9.38
C SER A 49 -2.74 10.52 -8.26
N SER A 50 -3.25 9.34 -8.56
CA SER A 50 -3.70 8.37 -7.56
C SER A 50 -2.55 7.96 -6.64
N PRO A 51 -2.82 7.53 -5.39
CA PRO A 51 -1.81 6.99 -4.48
C PRO A 51 -0.97 5.91 -5.17
N ASP A 52 0.33 5.91 -4.89
CA ASP A 52 1.28 5.04 -5.57
C ASP A 52 2.12 4.27 -4.55
N VAL A 53 2.18 2.95 -4.73
CA VAL A 53 2.91 2.03 -3.85
C VAL A 53 4.40 2.41 -3.76
N VAL A 54 5.04 2.66 -4.89
CA VAL A 54 6.49 2.96 -4.91
C VAL A 54 6.78 4.29 -4.24
N LYS A 55 5.94 5.31 -4.46
CA LYS A 55 6.07 6.61 -3.78
C LYS A 55 5.89 6.51 -2.27
N THR A 56 4.99 5.65 -1.80
CA THR A 56 4.85 5.36 -0.37
C THR A 56 6.15 4.78 0.20
N LEU A 57 6.81 3.88 -0.53
CA LEU A 57 8.06 3.26 -0.09
C LEU A 57 9.25 4.23 -0.13
N GLN A 58 9.27 5.18 -1.07
CA GLN A 58 10.34 6.19 -1.17
C GLN A 58 10.47 7.08 0.07
N ARG A 59 9.38 7.27 0.82
CA ARG A 59 9.39 8.04 2.08
C ARG A 59 9.97 7.29 3.28
N VAL A 60 10.33 6.02 3.09
CA VAL A 60 10.92 5.23 4.18
C VAL A 60 12.37 5.65 4.38
N SER A 61 12.77 5.89 5.61
CA SER A 61 14.17 6.16 5.95
C SER A 61 15.12 5.09 5.40
N GLY A 62 16.19 5.51 4.74
CA GLY A 62 17.16 4.63 4.06
C GLY A 62 16.78 4.25 2.62
N VAL A 63 15.71 4.83 2.10
CA VAL A 63 15.34 4.79 0.68
C VAL A 63 15.65 6.15 0.08
N ALA A 64 16.42 6.17 -0.99
CA ALA A 64 16.65 7.38 -1.76
C ALA A 64 15.59 7.51 -2.85
N GLU A 65 15.06 8.71 -3.00
CA GLU A 65 14.27 9.08 -4.15
C GLU A 65 15.21 9.13 -5.38
N GLY A 66 14.75 8.54 -6.49
CA GLY A 66 15.39 8.76 -7.78
C GLY A 66 15.18 10.21 -8.26
N GLN A 67 15.29 10.46 -9.55
CA GLN A 67 14.93 11.77 -10.10
C GLN A 67 13.48 12.11 -9.72
N GLU A 68 13.21 13.39 -9.44
CA GLU A 68 11.96 13.91 -8.82
C GLU A 68 10.64 13.39 -9.39
N LEU A 69 10.63 12.83 -10.58
CA LEU A 69 9.43 12.27 -11.23
C LEU A 69 9.51 10.75 -11.47
N ALA A 70 10.66 10.11 -11.20
CA ALA A 70 10.83 8.69 -11.48
C ALA A 70 10.40 7.82 -10.30
N SER A 71 9.63 6.76 -10.57
CA SER A 71 9.21 5.76 -9.59
C SER A 71 10.29 4.70 -9.31
N GLY A 72 11.57 5.08 -9.39
CA GLY A 72 12.68 4.23 -9.00
C GLY A 72 12.76 4.06 -7.48
N LEU A 73 13.10 2.87 -7.02
CA LEU A 73 13.33 2.56 -5.61
C LEU A 73 14.82 2.29 -5.42
N TYR A 74 15.51 3.11 -4.65
CA TYR A 74 16.94 3.00 -4.38
C TYR A 74 17.14 2.79 -2.88
N VAL A 75 17.44 1.57 -2.48
CA VAL A 75 17.52 1.19 -1.07
C VAL A 75 18.97 0.99 -0.68
N HIS A 76 19.43 1.69 0.37
CA HIS A 76 20.80 1.60 0.91
C HIS A 76 21.90 1.74 -0.15
N GLY A 77 21.67 2.57 -1.17
CA GLY A 77 22.65 2.80 -2.26
C GLY A 77 22.66 1.74 -3.36
N GLY A 78 21.75 0.77 -3.30
CA GLY A 78 21.56 -0.19 -4.39
C GLY A 78 20.81 0.41 -5.57
N ASN A 79 20.92 -0.20 -6.73
CA ASN A 79 20.23 0.21 -7.95
C ASN A 79 18.75 -0.21 -7.96
N GLY A 80 17.94 0.44 -8.80
CA GLY A 80 16.51 0.14 -8.92
C GLY A 80 16.20 -1.30 -9.36
N ASP A 81 17.08 -1.91 -10.16
CA ASP A 81 17.00 -3.29 -10.64
C ASP A 81 17.42 -4.34 -9.60
N GLU A 82 18.04 -3.93 -8.50
CA GLU A 82 18.42 -4.80 -7.39
C GLU A 82 17.30 -5.06 -6.39
N ASN A 83 16.12 -4.49 -6.59
CA ASN A 83 14.95 -4.70 -5.76
C ASN A 83 14.08 -5.83 -6.32
N LEU A 84 13.56 -6.69 -5.45
CA LEU A 84 12.60 -7.72 -5.81
C LEU A 84 11.19 -7.22 -5.50
N PHE A 85 10.37 -7.09 -6.54
CA PHE A 85 8.95 -6.79 -6.39
C PHE A 85 8.13 -8.04 -6.61
N LEU A 86 7.23 -8.31 -5.70
CA LEU A 86 6.32 -9.45 -5.74
C LEU A 86 4.88 -8.94 -5.65
N ILE A 87 3.97 -9.56 -6.39
CA ILE A 87 2.54 -9.45 -6.21
C ILE A 87 1.99 -10.85 -5.95
N ASP A 88 1.41 -11.05 -4.78
CA ASP A 88 0.93 -12.35 -4.30
C ASP A 88 1.97 -13.48 -4.50
N GLY A 89 3.24 -13.17 -4.20
CA GLY A 89 4.36 -14.09 -4.33
C GLY A 89 4.92 -14.27 -5.76
N THR A 90 4.32 -13.63 -6.77
CA THR A 90 4.79 -13.68 -8.17
C THR A 90 5.73 -12.51 -8.46
N PRO A 91 6.95 -12.75 -8.97
CA PRO A 91 7.89 -11.69 -9.31
C PRO A 91 7.39 -10.79 -10.45
N LEU A 92 7.51 -9.48 -10.25
CA LEU A 92 7.30 -8.47 -11.28
C LEU A 92 8.64 -7.97 -11.81
N TYR A 93 8.82 -8.03 -13.13
CA TYR A 93 10.04 -7.60 -13.78
C TYR A 93 10.00 -6.13 -14.18
N GLN A 94 8.82 -5.60 -14.50
CA GLN A 94 8.63 -4.20 -14.87
C GLN A 94 7.64 -3.55 -13.91
N ILE A 95 8.18 -2.67 -13.06
CA ILE A 95 7.43 -2.01 -11.98
C ILE A 95 6.95 -0.61 -12.33
N ASN A 96 7.41 -0.07 -13.46
CA ASN A 96 7.19 1.30 -13.86
C ASN A 96 6.53 1.37 -15.25
N HIS A 97 5.62 2.32 -15.40
CA HIS A 97 5.01 2.73 -16.66
C HIS A 97 5.27 4.22 -16.94
N ALA A 98 5.04 4.64 -18.18
CA ALA A 98 5.13 6.05 -18.60
C ALA A 98 6.45 6.70 -18.15
N ILE A 99 7.57 6.22 -18.65
CA ILE A 99 8.92 6.77 -18.38
C ILE A 99 9.26 6.77 -16.87
N GLY A 100 8.68 5.85 -16.09
CA GLY A 100 8.92 5.76 -14.65
C GLY A 100 8.08 6.70 -13.78
N LEU A 101 7.11 7.41 -14.32
CA LEU A 101 6.26 8.32 -13.56
C LEU A 101 5.27 7.60 -12.62
N PHE A 102 4.85 6.39 -12.99
CA PHE A 102 3.85 5.62 -12.25
C PHE A 102 4.33 4.19 -12.03
N SER A 103 3.98 3.63 -10.88
CA SER A 103 4.16 2.21 -10.64
C SER A 103 3.07 1.38 -11.32
N SER A 104 3.38 0.13 -11.60
CA SER A 104 2.42 -0.85 -12.15
C SER A 104 1.32 -1.25 -11.17
N PHE A 105 1.40 -0.77 -9.93
CA PHE A 105 0.45 -1.13 -8.87
C PHE A 105 -0.76 -0.19 -8.85
N ASN A 106 -1.94 -0.78 -8.82
CA ASN A 106 -3.14 -0.04 -8.45
C ASN A 106 -3.31 -0.11 -6.92
N ALA A 107 -3.15 1.02 -6.24
CA ALA A 107 -3.23 1.10 -4.78
C ALA A 107 -4.59 0.65 -4.21
N ASP A 108 -5.66 0.76 -5.00
CA ASP A 108 -7.01 0.42 -4.54
C ASP A 108 -7.21 -1.08 -4.35
N VAL A 109 -6.50 -1.93 -5.11
CA VAL A 109 -6.55 -3.39 -4.95
C VAL A 109 -5.51 -3.95 -3.99
N VAL A 110 -4.63 -3.12 -3.45
CA VAL A 110 -3.60 -3.56 -2.50
C VAL A 110 -4.18 -3.69 -1.10
N LYS A 111 -3.96 -4.82 -0.45
CA LYS A 111 -4.33 -5.10 0.94
C LYS A 111 -3.26 -4.63 1.91
N ASN A 112 -2.04 -5.07 1.68
CA ASN A 112 -0.87 -4.69 2.47
C ASN A 112 0.42 -4.86 1.67
N ILE A 113 1.47 -4.18 2.14
CA ILE A 113 2.81 -4.28 1.59
C ILE A 113 3.76 -4.64 2.72
N ASP A 114 4.56 -5.67 2.53
CA ASP A 114 5.70 -6.00 3.36
C ASP A 114 6.99 -5.56 2.66
N PHE A 115 7.65 -4.56 3.19
CA PHE A 115 8.88 -4.00 2.66
C PHE A 115 10.08 -4.41 3.52
N TYR A 116 11.02 -5.13 2.94
CA TYR A 116 12.26 -5.56 3.58
C TYR A 116 13.43 -4.77 2.99
N LYS A 117 13.95 -3.82 3.77
CA LYS A 117 15.13 -3.03 3.38
C LYS A 117 16.45 -3.79 3.56
N SER A 118 16.44 -4.79 4.44
CA SER A 118 17.59 -5.65 4.75
C SER A 118 17.10 -6.88 5.50
N GLY A 119 17.93 -7.91 5.64
CA GLY A 119 17.62 -9.07 6.46
C GLY A 119 16.37 -9.83 6.02
N PHE A 120 16.07 -9.84 4.73
CA PHE A 120 14.90 -10.55 4.22
C PHE A 120 15.06 -12.07 4.38
N PRO A 121 13.96 -12.80 4.63
CA PRO A 121 13.97 -14.26 4.78
C PRO A 121 14.57 -14.98 3.57
N ALA A 122 15.20 -16.15 3.79
CA ALA A 122 15.86 -16.96 2.78
C ALA A 122 14.94 -17.41 1.61
N ARG A 123 13.62 -17.34 1.78
CA ARG A 123 12.64 -17.61 0.72
C ARG A 123 12.70 -16.59 -0.42
N TYR A 124 13.22 -15.40 -0.14
CA TYR A 124 13.40 -14.34 -1.15
C TYR A 124 14.84 -14.38 -1.66
N GLY A 125 15.01 -14.63 -2.94
CA GLY A 125 16.31 -14.70 -3.58
C GLY A 125 16.35 -13.92 -4.89
N GLY A 126 17.56 -13.82 -5.48
CA GLY A 126 17.75 -13.25 -6.82
C GLY A 126 17.85 -11.73 -6.89
N ARG A 127 17.79 -11.02 -5.77
CA ARG A 127 18.02 -9.58 -5.67
C ARG A 127 18.83 -9.23 -4.42
N LEU A 128 19.54 -8.10 -4.43
CA LEU A 128 20.55 -7.76 -3.43
C LEU A 128 20.15 -6.64 -2.50
N SER A 129 19.30 -5.70 -2.95
CA SER A 129 19.02 -4.46 -2.23
C SER A 129 17.81 -4.59 -1.32
N SER A 130 16.63 -4.88 -1.86
CA SER A 130 15.41 -4.97 -1.06
C SER A 130 14.38 -5.95 -1.63
N VAL A 131 13.34 -6.24 -0.81
CA VAL A 131 12.17 -7.02 -1.23
C VAL A 131 10.90 -6.26 -0.88
N VAL A 132 10.03 -6.13 -1.86
CA VAL A 132 8.69 -5.54 -1.74
C VAL A 132 7.66 -6.63 -2.04
N ASP A 133 6.99 -7.14 -1.03
CA ASP A 133 5.95 -8.16 -1.16
C ASP A 133 4.58 -7.50 -1.03
N VAL A 134 3.91 -7.33 -2.16
CA VAL A 134 2.58 -6.69 -2.26
C VAL A 134 1.53 -7.78 -2.26
N ARG A 135 0.54 -7.65 -1.41
CA ARG A 135 -0.62 -8.55 -1.35
C ARG A 135 -1.87 -7.83 -1.79
N THR A 136 -2.64 -8.48 -2.65
CA THR A 136 -3.91 -7.97 -3.12
C THR A 136 -5.03 -8.24 -2.11
N ALA A 137 -6.08 -7.42 -2.16
CA ALA A 137 -7.28 -7.59 -1.34
C ALA A 137 -8.21 -8.64 -1.95
N ASP A 138 -8.84 -9.43 -1.09
CA ASP A 138 -9.69 -10.55 -1.51
C ASP A 138 -11.08 -10.12 -2.03
N GLY A 139 -11.51 -8.88 -1.80
CA GLY A 139 -12.85 -8.40 -2.10
C GLY A 139 -13.89 -8.77 -1.05
N ASP A 140 -15.01 -8.02 -1.02
CA ASP A 140 -16.10 -8.26 -0.07
C ASP A 140 -16.96 -9.47 -0.52
N MET A 141 -17.19 -10.40 0.40
CA MET A 141 -18.00 -11.61 0.14
C MET A 141 -19.50 -11.38 0.27
N ASN A 142 -19.94 -10.22 0.79
CA ASN A 142 -21.33 -9.99 1.14
C ASN A 142 -21.95 -8.82 0.39
N HIS A 143 -21.16 -7.78 0.10
CA HIS A 143 -21.64 -6.55 -0.49
C HIS A 143 -20.81 -6.17 -1.71
N PHE A 144 -21.47 -5.50 -2.65
CA PHE A 144 -20.79 -4.88 -3.79
C PHE A 144 -20.28 -3.50 -3.39
N HIS A 145 -19.01 -3.25 -3.67
CA HIS A 145 -18.38 -1.95 -3.52
C HIS A 145 -17.71 -1.55 -4.82
N GLY A 146 -17.75 -0.27 -5.11
CA GLY A 146 -17.04 0.31 -6.24
C GLY A 146 -16.51 1.68 -5.88
N SER A 147 -15.31 1.97 -6.33
CA SER A 147 -14.69 3.27 -6.22
C SER A 147 -14.11 3.71 -7.55
N TYR A 148 -14.11 5.00 -7.79
CA TYR A 148 -13.41 5.59 -8.92
C TYR A 148 -12.67 6.85 -8.47
N ARG A 149 -11.55 7.12 -9.10
CA ARG A 149 -10.75 8.30 -8.86
C ARG A 149 -10.26 8.85 -10.19
N ILE A 150 -10.36 10.15 -10.34
CA ILE A 150 -9.86 10.87 -11.51
C ILE A 150 -8.86 11.90 -10.99
N GLY A 151 -7.60 11.70 -11.34
CA GLY A 151 -6.51 12.61 -11.09
C GLY A 151 -6.16 13.44 -12.32
N LEU A 152 -5.24 14.38 -12.19
CA LEU A 152 -4.75 15.19 -13.30
C LEU A 152 -3.95 14.35 -14.31
N LEU A 153 -3.21 13.35 -13.83
CA LEU A 153 -2.31 12.53 -14.66
C LEU A 153 -2.83 11.11 -14.90
N ASP A 154 -3.78 10.63 -14.10
CA ASP A 154 -4.30 9.26 -14.20
C ASP A 154 -5.75 9.16 -13.75
N ALA A 155 -6.39 8.05 -14.11
CA ALA A 155 -7.65 7.62 -13.54
C ALA A 155 -7.52 6.18 -13.05
N SER A 156 -8.19 5.88 -11.95
CA SER A 156 -8.31 4.53 -11.41
C SER A 156 -9.76 4.21 -11.08
N MET A 157 -10.10 2.94 -11.18
CA MET A 157 -11.36 2.40 -10.73
C MET A 157 -11.15 1.03 -10.11
N GLN A 158 -12.00 0.70 -9.13
CA GLN A 158 -12.02 -0.59 -8.47
C GLN A 158 -13.45 -1.04 -8.30
N PHE A 159 -13.68 -2.33 -8.49
CA PHE A 159 -14.94 -3.00 -8.23
C PHE A 159 -14.68 -4.28 -7.46
N GLU A 160 -15.40 -4.48 -6.38
CA GLU A 160 -15.34 -5.70 -5.59
C GLU A 160 -16.73 -6.15 -5.18
N GLY A 161 -16.89 -7.44 -4.97
CA GLY A 161 -18.16 -7.97 -4.53
C GLY A 161 -18.24 -9.51 -4.58
N PRO A 162 -19.36 -10.08 -4.13
CA PRO A 162 -19.57 -11.50 -4.13
C PRO A 162 -19.86 -12.05 -5.54
N ILE A 163 -19.19 -13.16 -5.92
CA ILE A 163 -19.63 -14.04 -7.00
C ILE A 163 -20.65 -15.01 -6.44
N VAL A 164 -20.31 -15.64 -5.29
CA VAL A 164 -21.23 -16.47 -4.51
C VAL A 164 -21.21 -15.91 -3.10
N LYS A 165 -22.36 -15.38 -2.65
CA LYS A 165 -22.48 -14.70 -1.38
C LYS A 165 -21.99 -15.57 -0.22
N GLY A 166 -21.08 -15.03 0.58
CA GLY A 166 -20.48 -15.70 1.73
C GLY A 166 -19.44 -16.78 1.40
N ASN A 167 -19.09 -17.01 0.11
CA ASN A 167 -18.16 -18.05 -0.28
C ASN A 167 -17.06 -17.58 -1.25
N THR A 168 -17.41 -16.81 -2.25
CA THR A 168 -16.45 -16.38 -3.29
C THR A 168 -16.67 -14.93 -3.62
N SER A 169 -15.59 -14.15 -3.66
CA SER A 169 -15.58 -12.75 -4.03
C SER A 169 -14.66 -12.48 -5.22
N TYR A 170 -14.81 -11.31 -5.82
CA TYR A 170 -13.87 -10.77 -6.81
C TYR A 170 -13.43 -9.37 -6.40
N ASN A 171 -12.25 -9.01 -6.83
CA ASN A 171 -11.72 -7.64 -6.73
C ASN A 171 -11.00 -7.32 -8.05
N ILE A 172 -11.47 -6.30 -8.74
CA ILE A 172 -10.96 -5.88 -10.04
C ILE A 172 -10.56 -4.41 -9.94
N GLY A 173 -9.31 -4.11 -10.23
CA GLY A 173 -8.80 -2.75 -10.30
C GLY A 173 -8.27 -2.43 -11.68
N LEU A 174 -8.61 -1.24 -12.17
CA LEU A 174 -8.11 -0.68 -13.41
C LEU A 174 -7.46 0.68 -13.12
N ARG A 175 -6.31 0.93 -13.73
CA ARG A 175 -5.64 2.24 -13.68
C ARG A 175 -5.11 2.58 -15.06
N ARG A 176 -5.29 3.83 -15.47
CA ARG A 176 -4.75 4.33 -16.72
C ARG A 176 -4.20 5.74 -16.56
N SER A 177 -3.02 5.96 -17.13
CA SER A 177 -2.37 7.27 -17.21
C SER A 177 -2.69 7.96 -18.53
N TRP A 178 -2.87 9.28 -18.47
CA TRP A 178 -3.04 10.11 -19.69
C TRP A 178 -1.71 10.34 -20.42
N ALA A 179 -0.58 10.15 -19.74
CA ALA A 179 0.75 10.32 -20.34
C ALA A 179 1.01 9.36 -21.51
N ASP A 180 0.33 8.21 -21.56
CA ASP A 180 0.45 7.23 -22.64
C ASP A 180 -0.11 7.75 -23.98
N PHE A 181 -0.97 8.78 -23.96
CA PHE A 181 -1.53 9.37 -25.18
C PHE A 181 -0.56 10.32 -25.91
N THR A 182 0.44 10.84 -25.22
CA THR A 182 1.41 11.75 -25.82
C THR A 182 2.50 11.02 -26.60
N ASP A 183 2.76 9.76 -26.30
CA ASP A 183 3.81 8.98 -26.95
C ASP A 183 3.36 8.37 -28.30
N SER A 184 2.06 8.13 -28.47
CA SER A 184 1.52 7.54 -29.72
C SER A 184 1.25 8.54 -30.86
N SER A 185 1.58 9.82 -30.67
CA SER A 185 1.31 10.88 -31.64
C SER A 185 2.52 11.32 -32.45
N PHE A 186 3.65 10.64 -32.33
CA PHE A 186 4.91 10.97 -33.02
C PHE A 186 5.48 9.84 -33.90
N ASP A 187 4.67 8.85 -34.30
CA ASP A 187 5.00 7.88 -35.36
C ASP A 187 4.26 8.19 -36.65
#